data_51530c37b4d7e271e054d7b241c9887e
#
_entry.id   51530c37b4d7e271e054d7b241c9887e
#
_cell.length_a   1.000
_cell.length_b   1.000
_cell.length_c   1.000
_cell.angle_alpha   90.00
_cell.angle_beta   90.00
_cell.angle_gamma   90.00
#
_symmetry.space_group_name_H-M   'P 1'
#
loop_
_entity.id
_entity.type
_entity.pdbx_description
1 polymer ?
#
loop_
_entity_poly.entity_id
_entity_poly.type
_entity_poly.pdbx_seq_one_letter_code
_entity_poly.pdbx_strand_id
1 'polypeptide(L)'
;MKIAVCDDDRLLTGEIDSQLQKIREKTGISFETDIFFDGETLWEAIEKNGSYDVVYLDIEMKNMDGITVARKIRERDPYAILIFISSYDSYYEQLFEVEPL
;
A
#
# COMPACT_ATOMS: atom_id res chain seq x y z
N MET A 1 -10.82 9.43 -4.55
CA MET A 1 -10.07 8.17 -4.41
C MET A 1 -8.94 8.36 -3.42
N LYS A 2 -8.74 7.39 -2.54
CA LYS A 2 -7.70 7.44 -1.51
C LYS A 2 -6.63 6.39 -1.79
N ILE A 3 -5.37 6.83 -1.82
CA ILE A 3 -4.22 5.96 -2.10
C ILE A 3 -3.28 5.98 -0.89
N ALA A 4 -2.87 4.79 -0.45
CA ALA A 4 -1.84 4.65 0.57
C ALA A 4 -0.56 4.12 -0.06
N VAL A 5 0.58 4.64 0.38
CA VAL A 5 1.90 4.13 0.01
C VAL A 5 2.60 3.75 1.31
N CYS A 6 2.95 2.49 1.45
CA CYS A 6 3.57 1.95 2.67
C CYS A 6 4.88 1.24 2.35
N ASP A 7 6.00 1.83 2.76
CA ASP A 7 7.33 1.30 2.55
C ASP A 7 8.26 1.99 3.55
N ASP A 8 9.18 1.25 4.16
CA ASP A 8 10.14 1.82 5.10
C ASP A 8 11.29 2.56 4.41
N ASP A 9 11.41 2.45 3.11
CA ASP A 9 12.36 3.22 2.31
C ASP A 9 11.79 4.60 1.98
N ARG A 10 12.28 5.62 2.70
CA ARG A 10 11.79 7.00 2.55
C ARG A 10 12.07 7.59 1.18
N LEU A 11 13.17 7.20 0.56
CA LEU A 11 13.50 7.68 -0.78
C LEU A 11 12.51 7.13 -1.80
N LEU A 12 12.21 5.83 -1.72
CA LEU A 12 11.27 5.18 -2.62
C LEU A 12 9.85 5.73 -2.45
N THR A 13 9.40 5.92 -1.22
CA THR A 13 8.06 6.51 -0.99
C THR A 13 7.97 7.91 -1.55
N GLY A 14 9.04 8.70 -1.44
CA GLY A 14 9.09 10.03 -2.03
C GLY A 14 9.02 10.01 -3.55
N GLU A 15 9.68 9.05 -4.19
CA GLU A 15 9.63 8.87 -5.64
C GLU A 15 8.24 8.47 -6.11
N ILE A 16 7.60 7.53 -5.42
CA ILE A 16 6.25 7.08 -5.75
C ILE A 16 5.27 8.25 -5.59
N ASP A 17 5.36 8.98 -4.49
CA ASP A 17 4.49 10.14 -4.26
C ASP A 17 4.67 11.20 -5.36
N SER A 18 5.91 11.47 -5.75
CA SER A 18 6.21 12.41 -6.82
C SER A 18 5.58 11.98 -8.15
N GLN A 19 5.65 10.68 -8.48
CA GLN A 19 5.04 10.16 -9.70
C GLN A 19 3.51 10.27 -9.64
N LEU A 20 2.92 9.99 -8.50
CA LEU A 20 1.47 10.11 -8.31
C LEU A 20 1.02 11.56 -8.46
N GLN A 21 1.77 12.52 -7.94
CA GLN A 21 1.46 13.94 -8.10
C GLN A 21 1.48 14.36 -9.57
N LYS A 22 2.47 13.87 -10.34
CA LYS A 22 2.55 14.13 -11.78
C LYS A 22 1.36 13.56 -12.53
N ILE A 23 0.93 12.37 -12.18
CA ILE A 23 -0.25 11.74 -12.78
C ILE A 23 -1.49 12.57 -12.50
N ARG A 24 -1.65 13.02 -11.26
CA ARG A 24 -2.78 13.87 -10.88
C ARG A 24 -2.82 15.15 -11.69
N GLU A 25 -1.69 15.82 -11.84
CA GLU A 25 -1.59 17.06 -12.63
C GLU A 25 -1.89 16.82 -14.10
N LYS A 26 -1.39 15.73 -14.65
CA LYS A 26 -1.51 15.40 -16.06
C LYS A 26 -2.92 14.97 -16.47
N THR A 27 -3.58 14.20 -15.61
CA THR A 27 -4.88 13.59 -15.91
C THR A 27 -6.08 14.37 -15.37
N GLY A 28 -5.84 15.22 -14.37
CA GLY A 28 -6.93 15.91 -13.68
C GLY A 28 -7.75 15.00 -12.76
N ILE A 29 -7.35 13.74 -12.60
CA ILE A 29 -8.03 12.80 -11.70
C ILE A 29 -7.77 13.22 -10.26
N SER A 30 -8.84 13.39 -9.49
CA SER A 30 -8.75 13.77 -8.07
C SER A 30 -8.49 12.54 -7.20
N PHE A 31 -7.40 12.57 -6.43
CA PHE A 31 -7.12 11.56 -5.40
C PHE A 31 -6.25 12.15 -4.30
N GLU A 32 -6.31 11.53 -3.12
CA GLU A 32 -5.50 11.85 -1.97
C GLU A 32 -4.49 10.74 -1.74
N THR A 33 -3.27 11.08 -1.34
CA THR A 33 -2.19 10.13 -1.07
C THR A 33 -1.70 10.29 0.36
N ASP A 34 -1.67 9.20 1.10
CA ASP A 34 -1.08 9.13 2.43
C ASP A 34 0.13 8.20 2.42
N ILE A 35 1.21 8.62 3.07
CA ILE A 35 2.48 7.89 3.12
C ILE A 35 2.65 7.28 4.51
N PHE A 36 3.02 6.01 4.55
CA PHE A 36 3.32 5.29 5.77
C PHE A 36 4.68 4.60 5.65
N PHE A 37 5.41 4.51 6.75
CA PHE A 37 6.73 3.90 6.77
C PHE A 37 6.79 2.57 7.49
N ASP A 38 5.66 2.11 8.02
CA ASP A 38 5.51 0.80 8.63
C ASP A 38 4.06 0.32 8.54
N GLY A 39 3.88 -0.99 8.77
CA GLY A 39 2.56 -1.60 8.64
C GLY A 39 1.60 -1.21 9.77
N GLU A 40 2.12 -0.95 10.95
CA GLU A 40 1.30 -0.62 12.10
C GLU A 40 0.58 0.71 11.91
N THR A 41 1.30 1.75 11.45
CA THR A 41 0.69 3.07 11.24
C THR A 41 -0.33 3.05 10.11
N LEU A 42 -0.05 2.29 9.05
CA LEU A 42 -1.04 2.10 7.98
C LEU A 42 -2.31 1.44 8.52
N TRP A 43 -2.15 0.36 9.29
CA TRP A 43 -3.31 -0.36 9.82
C TRP A 43 -4.11 0.50 10.80
N GLU A 44 -3.45 1.26 11.67
CA GLU A 44 -4.12 2.20 12.58
C GLU A 44 -4.95 3.23 11.81
N ALA A 45 -4.39 3.75 10.70
CA ALA A 45 -5.11 4.72 9.87
C ALA A 45 -6.36 4.11 9.25
N ILE A 46 -6.27 2.85 8.78
CA ILE A 46 -7.41 2.14 8.21
C ILE A 46 -8.49 1.91 9.27
N GLU A 47 -8.10 1.51 10.47
CA GLU A 47 -9.05 1.29 11.56
C GLU A 47 -9.79 2.56 11.97
N LYS A 48 -9.08 3.69 11.99
CA LYS A 48 -9.67 4.98 12.39
C LYS A 48 -10.48 5.66 11.30
N ASN A 49 -9.98 5.63 10.06
CA ASN A 49 -10.49 6.48 8.99
C ASN A 49 -11.12 5.72 7.82
N GLY A 50 -11.09 4.39 7.86
CA GLY A 50 -11.62 3.56 6.80
C GLY A 50 -10.58 3.14 5.77
N SER A 51 -11.02 2.35 4.80
CA SER A 51 -10.14 1.71 3.83
C SER A 51 -9.64 2.68 2.76
N TYR A 52 -8.51 2.33 2.15
CA TYR A 52 -7.97 2.98 0.96
C TYR A 52 -8.44 2.23 -0.29
N ASP A 53 -8.59 2.95 -1.38
CA ASP A 53 -8.95 2.34 -2.66
C ASP A 53 -7.77 1.60 -3.28
N VAL A 54 -6.56 2.15 -3.14
CA VAL A 54 -5.32 1.56 -3.64
C VAL A 54 -4.28 1.61 -2.53
N VAL A 55 -3.58 0.50 -2.34
CA VAL A 55 -2.48 0.43 -1.37
C VAL A 55 -1.24 -0.13 -2.06
N TYR A 56 -0.20 0.71 -2.17
CA TYR A 56 1.14 0.27 -2.53
C TYR A 56 1.82 -0.23 -1.26
N LEU A 57 2.30 -1.45 -1.26
CA LEU A 57 2.71 -2.12 -0.05
C LEU A 57 4.01 -2.88 -0.23
N ASP A 58 5.04 -2.46 0.51
CA ASP A 58 6.29 -3.21 0.57
C ASP A 58 6.06 -4.49 1.36
N ILE A 59 6.56 -5.60 0.84
CA ILE A 59 6.42 -6.89 1.52
C ILE A 59 7.34 -6.97 2.73
N GLU A 60 8.59 -6.51 2.58
CA GLU A 60 9.59 -6.65 3.61
C GLU A 60 9.71 -5.39 4.46
N MET A 61 9.01 -5.38 5.59
CA MET A 61 9.06 -4.31 6.58
C MET A 61 9.29 -4.90 7.96
N LYS A 62 9.84 -4.09 8.87
CA LYS A 62 10.02 -4.49 10.27
C LYS A 62 8.68 -4.68 10.96
N ASN A 63 8.63 -5.60 11.92
CA ASN A 63 7.45 -5.92 12.74
C ASN A 63 6.31 -6.51 11.91
N MET A 64 5.38 -5.68 11.47
CA MET A 64 4.25 -6.13 10.64
C MET A 64 4.62 -6.01 9.18
N ASP A 65 4.91 -7.13 8.52
CA ASP A 65 5.28 -7.14 7.10
C ASP A 65 4.07 -6.87 6.17
N GLY A 66 4.37 -6.64 4.89
CA GLY A 66 3.34 -6.29 3.92
C GLY A 66 2.30 -7.39 3.71
N ILE A 67 2.69 -8.66 3.80
CA ILE A 67 1.75 -9.78 3.65
C ILE A 67 0.73 -9.78 4.78
N THR A 68 1.20 -9.56 6.02
CA THR A 68 0.32 -9.51 7.20
C THR A 68 -0.68 -8.36 7.08
N VAL A 69 -0.20 -7.18 6.70
CA VAL A 69 -1.07 -6.01 6.50
C VAL A 69 -2.08 -6.27 5.39
N ALA A 70 -1.63 -6.85 4.28
CA ALA A 70 -2.50 -7.16 3.14
C ALA A 70 -3.63 -8.11 3.51
N ARG A 71 -3.34 -9.14 4.31
CA ARG A 71 -4.37 -10.06 4.80
C ARG A 71 -5.41 -9.34 5.63
N LYS A 72 -4.99 -8.47 6.53
CA LYS A 72 -5.89 -7.66 7.36
C LYS A 72 -6.76 -6.74 6.51
N ILE A 73 -6.17 -6.09 5.52
CA ILE A 73 -6.90 -5.23 4.60
C ILE A 73 -7.95 -6.04 3.83
N ARG A 74 -7.55 -7.20 3.30
CA ARG A 74 -8.44 -8.02 2.47
C ARG A 74 -9.62 -8.58 3.26
N GLU A 75 -9.44 -8.89 4.53
CA GLU A 75 -10.53 -9.32 5.42
C GLU A 75 -11.58 -8.23 5.60
N ARG A 76 -11.11 -6.97 5.67
CA ARG A 76 -11.99 -5.82 5.89
C ARG A 76 -12.59 -5.28 4.59
N ASP A 77 -11.82 -5.31 3.51
CA ASP A 77 -12.23 -4.74 2.22
C ASP A 77 -11.76 -5.65 1.07
N PRO A 78 -12.69 -6.47 0.52
CA PRO A 78 -12.33 -7.35 -0.59
C PRO A 78 -12.09 -6.62 -1.90
N TYR A 79 -12.41 -5.34 -2.00
CA TYR A 79 -12.29 -4.57 -3.24
C TYR A 79 -11.08 -3.66 -3.30
N ALA A 80 -10.33 -3.50 -2.21
CA ALA A 80 -9.12 -2.70 -2.21
C ALA A 80 -8.11 -3.24 -3.23
N ILE A 81 -7.50 -2.35 -3.99
CA ILE A 81 -6.45 -2.72 -4.94
C ILE A 81 -5.12 -2.74 -4.18
N LEU A 82 -4.49 -3.90 -4.13
CA LEU A 82 -3.21 -4.08 -3.45
C LEU A 82 -2.11 -4.25 -4.48
N ILE A 83 -1.11 -3.38 -4.44
CA ILE A 83 0.05 -3.43 -5.34
C ILE A 83 1.27 -3.68 -4.47
N PHE A 84 1.89 -4.84 -4.66
CA PHE A 84 3.06 -5.22 -3.88
C PHE A 84 4.35 -4.78 -4.55
N ILE A 85 5.27 -4.32 -3.73
CA ILE A 85 6.62 -3.96 -4.14
C ILE A 85 7.55 -4.95 -3.46
N SER A 86 8.27 -5.77 -4.24
CA SER A 86 9.18 -6.76 -3.70
C SER A 86 10.30 -7.08 -4.66
N SER A 87 11.49 -7.27 -4.10
CA SER A 87 12.64 -7.80 -4.82
C SER A 87 12.93 -9.27 -4.48
N TYR A 88 12.05 -9.93 -3.73
CA TYR A 88 12.27 -11.29 -3.22
C TYR A 88 11.24 -12.26 -3.76
N ASP A 89 11.68 -13.23 -4.56
CA ASP A 89 10.82 -14.25 -5.16
C ASP A 89 10.14 -15.15 -4.14
N SER A 90 10.76 -15.31 -2.97
CA SER A 90 10.24 -16.18 -1.91
C SER A 90 8.86 -15.78 -1.38
N TYR A 91 8.40 -14.57 -1.68
CA TYR A 91 7.09 -14.11 -1.25
C TYR A 91 5.97 -14.37 -2.26
N TYR A 92 6.28 -14.84 -3.45
CA TYR A 92 5.28 -14.99 -4.51
C TYR A 92 4.12 -15.92 -4.13
N GLU A 93 4.39 -17.04 -3.47
CA GLU A 93 3.33 -17.95 -3.03
C GLU A 93 2.38 -17.29 -2.06
N GLN A 94 2.91 -16.49 -1.14
CA GLN A 94 2.10 -15.76 -0.16
C GLN A 94 1.26 -14.67 -0.82
N LEU A 95 1.75 -14.06 -1.90
CA LEU A 95 1.00 -13.04 -2.62
C LEU A 95 -0.30 -13.58 -3.21
N PHE A 96 -0.30 -14.81 -3.68
CA PHE A 96 -1.52 -15.43 -4.22
C PHE A 96 -2.62 -15.60 -3.17
N GLU A 97 -2.26 -15.71 -1.89
CA GLU A 97 -3.22 -15.84 -0.80
C GLU A 97 -4.02 -14.57 -0.54
N VAL A 98 -3.47 -13.41 -0.87
CA VAL A 98 -4.14 -12.10 -0.65
C VAL A 98 -4.72 -11.51 -1.92
N GLU A 99 -4.66 -12.24 -3.02
CA GLU A 99 -5.24 -11.86 -4.31
C GLU A 99 -4.86 -10.44 -4.75
N PRO A 100 -3.58 -10.17 -5.05
CA PRO A 100 -3.18 -8.87 -5.58
C PRO A 100 -3.75 -8.67 -6.97
N LEU A 101 -3.76 -7.43 -7.39
CA LEU A 101 -4.27 -7.08 -8.71
C LEU A 101 -3.38 -7.63 -9.82
#